data_aeac050c3f1d32a2fadad2da7f83d299
#
_entry.id   aeac050c3f1d32a2fadad2da7f83d299
#
_cell.length_a   1.000
_cell.length_b   1.000
_cell.length_c   1.000
_cell.angle_alpha   90.00
_cell.angle_beta   90.00
_cell.angle_gamma   90.00
#
_symmetry.space_group_name_H-M   'P 1'
#
loop_
_entity.id
_entity.type
_entity.pdbx_description
1 polymer ?
#
loop_
_entity_poly.entity_id
_entity_poly.type
_entity_poly.pdbx_seq_one_letter_code
_entity_poly.pdbx_strand_id
1 'polypeptide(L)'
;MLCVNVELKERRYPIYIGEGLLKDETCYPLKKGDKVMIVTNPTVAQYYLKTVTQTLEKIGCQVESVLLPDGEKYKTLESLNLIFTALLKHNHGRDTTIVALGGGVIGDVAGFAAASYQRGVRFIQIPTTLLAQVDSSVGGKTAVNHELGKNMIGAFYQPSTVIIDTLTLNTLPKREVNAGLAEVIKYGAILDYAFFEWLEAHIDELVALNQHSLQHCIARCCQIKADVVARDETEKGDRALLNLGHTFGHAIETHLGYGNWLHGEAVAAGTMMAAVLSEQLGDLSFEDVARLEKLLARANLPTVSPDTMQPDDYLPHMMRDKKVLAGKLRLVLLKALGQAHVATDTDKSLVLNAIERCTQHD
;
A
#
# COMPACT_ATOMS: atom_id res chain seq x y z
N MET A 1 -17.76 5.53 -13.04
CA MET A 1 -17.25 5.74 -11.67
C MET A 1 -17.82 4.69 -10.75
N LEU A 2 -16.97 3.94 -10.04
CA LEU A 2 -17.32 3.01 -8.97
C LEU A 2 -17.15 3.72 -7.62
N CYS A 3 -17.86 3.26 -6.58
CA CYS A 3 -17.72 3.77 -5.23
C CYS A 3 -17.68 2.62 -4.23
N VAL A 4 -16.63 2.58 -3.41
CA VAL A 4 -16.47 1.66 -2.29
C VAL A 4 -16.54 2.47 -1.00
N ASN A 5 -17.27 2.00 0.01
CA ASN A 5 -17.35 2.69 1.28
C ASN A 5 -16.55 1.95 2.35
N VAL A 6 -15.75 2.69 3.11
CA VAL A 6 -15.10 2.17 4.31
C VAL A 6 -16.00 2.46 5.51
N GLU A 7 -16.57 1.40 6.08
CA GLU A 7 -17.60 1.49 7.12
C GLU A 7 -16.97 1.59 8.51
N LEU A 8 -16.74 2.80 8.98
CA LEU A 8 -16.14 3.12 10.29
C LEU A 8 -17.08 3.98 11.17
N LYS A 9 -18.37 3.64 11.18
CA LYS A 9 -19.42 4.37 11.89
C LYS A 9 -19.46 5.85 11.45
N GLU A 10 -19.25 6.80 12.38
CA GLU A 10 -19.25 8.23 12.10
C GLU A 10 -18.07 8.70 11.22
N ARG A 11 -17.02 7.89 11.10
CA ARG A 11 -15.84 8.15 10.27
C ARG A 11 -15.87 7.41 8.93
N ARG A 12 -17.06 6.99 8.48
CA ARG A 12 -17.28 6.43 7.16
C ARG A 12 -16.80 7.39 6.07
N TYR A 13 -16.15 6.86 5.05
CA TYR A 13 -15.75 7.65 3.90
C TYR A 13 -15.84 6.86 2.60
N PRO A 14 -16.09 7.55 1.45
CA PRO A 14 -16.13 6.94 0.14
C PRO A 14 -14.73 6.84 -0.48
N ILE A 15 -14.54 5.83 -1.32
CA ILE A 15 -13.44 5.66 -2.26
C ILE A 15 -14.05 5.71 -3.66
N TYR A 16 -13.79 6.77 -4.41
CA TYR A 16 -14.23 6.91 -5.79
C TYR A 16 -13.17 6.33 -6.73
N ILE A 17 -13.56 5.51 -7.70
CA ILE A 17 -12.66 4.81 -8.61
C ILE A 17 -13.17 4.99 -10.04
N GLY A 18 -12.31 5.48 -10.95
CA GLY A 18 -12.68 5.66 -12.34
C GLY A 18 -11.65 6.46 -13.13
N GLU A 19 -12.00 6.80 -14.35
CA GLU A 19 -11.18 7.60 -15.26
C GLU A 19 -11.54 9.07 -15.17
N GLY A 20 -10.50 9.94 -15.16
CA GLY A 20 -10.66 11.38 -15.23
C GLY A 20 -11.20 12.04 -13.94
N LEU A 21 -11.20 11.33 -12.81
CA LEU A 21 -11.79 11.80 -11.55
C LEU A 21 -11.07 12.99 -10.95
N LEU A 22 -9.81 13.24 -11.31
CA LEU A 22 -9.10 14.46 -10.88
C LEU A 22 -9.80 15.76 -11.31
N LYS A 23 -10.62 15.70 -12.38
CA LYS A 23 -11.38 16.82 -12.92
C LYS A 23 -12.84 16.86 -12.47
N ASP A 24 -13.30 15.84 -11.75
CA ASP A 24 -14.69 15.75 -11.30
C ASP A 24 -14.87 16.40 -9.93
N GLU A 25 -15.45 17.59 -9.94
CA GLU A 25 -15.70 18.40 -8.74
C GLU A 25 -16.56 17.65 -7.71
N THR A 26 -17.40 16.73 -8.15
CA THR A 26 -18.34 15.99 -7.28
C THR A 26 -17.64 14.98 -6.36
N CYS A 27 -16.40 14.59 -6.69
CA CYS A 27 -15.59 13.70 -5.85
C CYS A 27 -14.97 14.40 -4.64
N TYR A 28 -14.95 15.73 -4.62
CA TYR A 28 -14.31 16.50 -3.56
C TYR A 28 -15.35 17.01 -2.55
N PRO A 29 -15.31 16.60 -1.27
CA PRO A 29 -16.24 17.07 -0.23
C PRO A 29 -15.84 18.46 0.27
N LEU A 30 -15.73 19.42 -0.66
CA LEU A 30 -15.27 20.79 -0.45
C LEU A 30 -16.30 21.79 -0.96
N LYS A 31 -16.22 23.02 -0.46
CA LYS A 31 -17.11 24.12 -0.84
C LYS A 31 -16.36 25.42 -1.05
N LYS A 32 -17.02 26.37 -1.67
CA LYS A 32 -16.50 27.73 -1.87
C LYS A 32 -15.99 28.34 -0.55
N GLY A 33 -14.78 28.86 -0.60
CA GLY A 33 -14.10 29.48 0.53
C GLY A 33 -13.24 28.52 1.38
N ASP A 34 -13.35 27.20 1.18
CA ASP A 34 -12.47 26.24 1.88
C ASP A 34 -11.01 26.48 1.51
N LYS A 35 -10.11 26.40 2.52
CA LYS A 35 -8.67 26.45 2.32
C LYS A 35 -8.11 25.06 2.12
N VAL A 36 -7.26 24.89 1.10
CA VAL A 36 -6.69 23.62 0.72
C VAL A 36 -5.18 23.71 0.59
N MET A 37 -4.45 22.81 1.23
CA MET A 37 -3.02 22.60 1.02
C MET A 37 -2.81 21.27 0.27
N ILE A 38 -2.33 21.33 -0.97
CA ILE A 38 -1.94 20.14 -1.74
C ILE A 38 -0.51 19.78 -1.37
N VAL A 39 -0.31 18.55 -0.89
CA VAL A 39 1.01 17.97 -0.63
C VAL A 39 1.33 17.00 -1.75
N THR A 40 2.44 17.20 -2.43
CA THR A 40 2.89 16.36 -3.55
C THR A 40 4.42 16.35 -3.65
N ASN A 41 4.98 15.74 -4.68
CA ASN A 41 6.41 15.79 -5.02
C ASN A 41 6.62 16.25 -6.47
N PRO A 42 7.84 16.63 -6.89
CA PRO A 42 8.10 17.11 -8.24
C PRO A 42 7.71 16.12 -9.34
N THR A 43 7.92 14.82 -9.13
CA THR A 43 7.60 13.75 -10.09
C THR A 43 6.11 13.68 -10.41
N VAL A 44 5.25 13.83 -9.41
CA VAL A 44 3.79 13.80 -9.57
C VAL A 44 3.24 15.17 -9.99
N ALA A 45 3.80 16.23 -9.44
CA ALA A 45 3.34 17.60 -9.67
C ALA A 45 3.35 17.99 -11.16
N GLN A 46 4.37 17.59 -11.91
CA GLN A 46 4.49 17.88 -13.35
C GLN A 46 3.30 17.37 -14.17
N TYR A 47 2.65 16.28 -13.73
CA TYR A 47 1.52 15.67 -14.43
C TYR A 47 0.17 16.14 -13.91
N TYR A 48 0.00 16.27 -12.58
CA TYR A 48 -1.33 16.32 -11.98
C TYR A 48 -1.62 17.55 -11.12
N LEU A 49 -0.61 18.26 -10.59
CA LEU A 49 -0.81 19.39 -9.68
C LEU A 49 -1.70 20.46 -10.31
N LYS A 50 -1.42 20.84 -11.56
CA LYS A 50 -2.20 21.86 -12.29
C LYS A 50 -3.68 21.48 -12.41
N THR A 51 -3.94 20.21 -12.77
CA THR A 51 -5.32 19.70 -12.95
C THR A 51 -6.08 19.74 -11.64
N VAL A 52 -5.49 19.24 -10.55
CA VAL A 52 -6.14 19.22 -9.23
C VAL A 52 -6.36 20.65 -8.73
N THR A 53 -5.37 21.55 -8.85
CA THR A 53 -5.51 22.96 -8.47
C THR A 53 -6.68 23.60 -9.21
N GLN A 54 -6.75 23.47 -10.54
CA GLN A 54 -7.84 24.04 -11.33
C GLN A 54 -9.21 23.49 -10.95
N THR A 55 -9.32 22.21 -10.62
CA THR A 55 -10.58 21.62 -10.16
C THR A 55 -11.02 22.21 -8.82
N LEU A 56 -10.09 22.35 -7.88
CA LEU A 56 -10.37 22.94 -6.57
C LEU A 56 -10.70 24.43 -6.64
N GLU A 57 -10.03 25.17 -7.53
CA GLU A 57 -10.34 26.58 -7.80
C GLU A 57 -11.73 26.77 -8.42
N LYS A 58 -12.19 25.84 -9.29
CA LYS A 58 -13.56 25.86 -9.84
C LYS A 58 -14.61 25.64 -8.75
N ILE A 59 -14.34 24.81 -7.75
CA ILE A 59 -15.18 24.67 -6.56
C ILE A 59 -15.23 25.99 -5.77
N GLY A 60 -14.22 26.83 -5.93
CA GLY A 60 -14.07 28.12 -5.25
C GLY A 60 -13.19 28.03 -3.99
N CYS A 61 -12.34 27.01 -3.90
CA CYS A 61 -11.36 26.88 -2.83
C CYS A 61 -10.19 27.86 -2.98
N GLN A 62 -9.54 28.19 -1.86
CA GLN A 62 -8.24 28.84 -1.82
C GLN A 62 -7.16 27.77 -1.76
N VAL A 63 -6.35 27.64 -2.82
CA VAL A 63 -5.46 26.50 -3.01
C VAL A 63 -4.00 26.94 -2.91
N GLU A 64 -3.26 26.29 -2.04
CA GLU A 64 -1.82 26.36 -1.92
C GLU A 64 -1.22 24.98 -2.08
N SER A 65 0.08 24.89 -2.37
CA SER A 65 0.77 23.62 -2.52
C SER A 65 2.15 23.62 -1.89
N VAL A 66 2.58 22.46 -1.44
CA VAL A 66 3.94 22.19 -0.94
C VAL A 66 4.50 20.95 -1.63
N LEU A 67 5.73 21.04 -2.12
CA LEU A 67 6.44 19.94 -2.74
C LEU A 67 7.44 19.35 -1.76
N LEU A 68 7.30 18.05 -1.49
CA LEU A 68 8.26 17.28 -0.72
C LEU A 68 9.29 16.63 -1.67
N PRO A 69 10.51 16.37 -1.22
CA PRO A 69 11.44 15.56 -1.99
C PRO A 69 10.86 14.16 -2.29
N ASP A 70 11.21 13.57 -3.44
CA ASP A 70 10.70 12.27 -3.88
C ASP A 70 11.54 11.11 -3.34
N GLY A 71 10.85 10.06 -2.88
CA GLY A 71 11.42 8.79 -2.46
C GLY A 71 11.23 8.47 -0.96
N GLU A 72 11.30 7.16 -0.65
CA GLU A 72 11.09 6.62 0.71
C GLU A 72 12.04 7.22 1.76
N LYS A 73 13.26 7.55 1.38
CA LYS A 73 14.25 8.19 2.28
C LYS A 73 13.82 9.55 2.83
N TYR A 74 12.85 10.18 2.18
CA TYR A 74 12.29 11.47 2.61
C TYR A 74 10.98 11.34 3.40
N LYS A 75 10.57 10.13 3.73
CA LYS A 75 9.43 9.88 4.61
C LYS A 75 9.83 10.11 6.07
N THR A 76 10.10 11.36 6.45
CA THR A 76 10.75 11.76 7.70
C THR A 76 10.00 12.88 8.42
N LEU A 77 10.41 13.16 9.68
CA LEU A 77 9.91 14.31 10.46
C LEU A 77 10.30 15.66 9.84
N GLU A 78 11.43 15.72 9.13
CA GLU A 78 11.86 16.92 8.41
C GLU A 78 10.89 17.25 7.29
N SER A 79 10.51 16.25 6.48
CA SER A 79 9.49 16.41 5.43
C SER A 79 8.12 16.79 6.00
N LEU A 80 7.74 16.19 7.13
CA LEU A 80 6.53 16.56 7.87
C LEU A 80 6.56 18.05 8.28
N ASN A 81 7.71 18.54 8.76
CA ASN A 81 7.88 19.94 9.16
C ASN A 81 7.79 20.92 7.99
N LEU A 82 8.15 20.50 6.77
CA LEU A 82 7.95 21.32 5.57
C LEU A 82 6.45 21.60 5.34
N ILE A 83 5.59 20.60 5.55
CA ILE A 83 4.14 20.76 5.45
C ILE A 83 3.62 21.74 6.50
N PHE A 84 4.04 21.60 7.77
CA PHE A 84 3.63 22.52 8.84
C PHE A 84 4.08 23.95 8.57
N THR A 85 5.30 24.12 8.06
CA THR A 85 5.83 25.43 7.69
C THR A 85 5.00 26.09 6.59
N ALA A 86 4.62 25.33 5.56
CA ALA A 86 3.77 25.82 4.47
C ALA A 86 2.38 26.21 4.99
N LEU A 87 1.74 25.36 5.79
CA LEU A 87 0.43 25.65 6.38
C LEU A 87 0.44 26.92 7.23
N LEU A 88 1.46 27.12 8.07
CA LEU A 88 1.58 28.29 8.92
C LEU A 88 1.89 29.58 8.13
N LYS A 89 2.76 29.51 7.12
CA LYS A 89 3.07 30.65 6.24
C LYS A 89 1.85 31.19 5.51
N HIS A 90 0.94 30.29 5.09
CA HIS A 90 -0.29 30.65 4.37
C HIS A 90 -1.50 30.82 5.28
N ASN A 91 -1.29 30.90 6.61
CA ASN A 91 -2.33 31.13 7.61
C ASN A 91 -3.50 30.12 7.51
N HIS A 92 -3.18 28.82 7.36
CA HIS A 92 -4.17 27.76 7.40
C HIS A 92 -4.65 27.52 8.83
N GLY A 93 -5.97 27.54 9.05
CA GLY A 93 -6.62 27.30 10.33
C GLY A 93 -7.07 25.85 10.54
N ARG A 94 -7.93 25.62 11.52
CA ARG A 94 -8.51 24.30 11.82
C ARG A 94 -9.48 23.79 10.76
N ASP A 95 -10.00 24.66 9.95
CA ASP A 95 -10.93 24.41 8.84
C ASP A 95 -10.25 24.03 7.53
N THR A 96 -8.93 24.00 7.51
CA THR A 96 -8.17 23.61 6.33
C THR A 96 -8.38 22.14 5.96
N THR A 97 -8.14 21.85 4.68
CA THR A 97 -8.07 20.48 4.17
C THR A 97 -6.69 20.22 3.58
N ILE A 98 -6.04 19.12 3.98
CA ILE A 98 -4.82 18.64 3.34
C ILE A 98 -5.21 17.64 2.27
N VAL A 99 -4.70 17.82 1.04
CA VAL A 99 -4.86 16.91 -0.09
C VAL A 99 -3.52 16.25 -0.37
N ALA A 100 -3.43 14.94 -0.17
CA ALA A 100 -2.26 14.15 -0.53
C ALA A 100 -2.37 13.71 -2.00
N LEU A 101 -1.56 14.30 -2.87
CA LEU A 101 -1.50 13.96 -4.30
C LEU A 101 -0.19 13.22 -4.59
N GLY A 102 -0.21 11.88 -4.60
CA GLY A 102 1.00 11.09 -4.82
C GLY A 102 0.88 9.63 -4.45
N GLY A 103 2.01 8.94 -4.38
CA GLY A 103 2.11 7.57 -3.90
C GLY A 103 2.03 7.44 -2.38
N GLY A 104 2.33 6.24 -1.86
CA GLY A 104 2.21 5.92 -0.43
C GLY A 104 3.04 6.83 0.50
N VAL A 105 4.23 7.27 0.08
CA VAL A 105 5.06 8.20 0.87
C VAL A 105 4.32 9.52 1.11
N ILE A 106 3.77 10.11 0.05
CA ILE A 106 3.01 11.35 0.14
C ILE A 106 1.74 11.15 0.97
N GLY A 107 1.02 10.05 0.75
CA GLY A 107 -0.19 9.70 1.52
C GLY A 107 0.07 9.61 3.02
N ASP A 108 1.14 8.91 3.40
CA ASP A 108 1.49 8.70 4.80
C ASP A 108 1.97 9.98 5.50
N VAL A 109 2.88 10.75 4.88
CA VAL A 109 3.40 12.00 5.47
C VAL A 109 2.31 13.06 5.57
N ALA A 110 1.52 13.25 4.50
CA ALA A 110 0.42 14.22 4.48
C ALA A 110 -0.72 13.83 5.43
N GLY A 111 -1.03 12.53 5.53
CA GLY A 111 -2.03 12.03 6.47
C GLY A 111 -1.58 12.21 7.92
N PHE A 112 -0.30 11.99 8.23
CA PHE A 112 0.24 12.26 9.57
C PHE A 112 0.30 13.77 9.86
N ALA A 113 0.60 14.60 8.85
CA ALA A 113 0.47 16.06 9.00
C ALA A 113 -0.97 16.45 9.33
N ALA A 114 -1.97 15.88 8.63
CA ALA A 114 -3.37 16.16 8.90
C ALA A 114 -3.80 15.74 10.30
N ALA A 115 -3.32 14.58 10.78
CA ALA A 115 -3.60 14.10 12.14
C ALA A 115 -3.03 15.01 13.23
N SER A 116 -1.88 15.65 12.96
CA SER A 116 -1.11 16.40 13.97
C SER A 116 -1.37 17.90 13.93
N TYR A 117 -1.59 18.47 12.72
CA TYR A 117 -1.79 19.91 12.56
C TYR A 117 -3.10 20.35 13.22
N GLN A 118 -3.03 21.39 14.07
CA GLN A 118 -4.18 21.91 14.83
C GLN A 118 -4.97 20.83 15.60
N ARG A 119 -4.36 19.69 15.93
CA ARG A 119 -4.95 18.49 16.57
C ARG A 119 -5.92 17.73 15.70
N GLY A 120 -5.78 17.85 14.37
CA GLY A 120 -6.57 17.17 13.37
C GLY A 120 -7.28 18.13 12.42
N VAL A 121 -7.01 18.01 11.12
CA VAL A 121 -7.68 18.73 10.04
C VAL A 121 -8.18 17.75 8.98
N ARG A 122 -9.10 18.19 8.11
CA ARG A 122 -9.62 17.32 7.03
C ARG A 122 -8.49 16.82 6.13
N PHE A 123 -8.65 15.61 5.64
CA PHE A 123 -7.68 14.92 4.82
C PHE A 123 -8.34 14.25 3.61
N ILE A 124 -7.82 14.45 2.42
CA ILE A 124 -8.24 13.81 1.17
C ILE A 124 -7.02 13.12 0.57
N GLN A 125 -7.19 11.88 0.09
CA GLN A 125 -6.15 11.16 -0.63
C GLN A 125 -6.44 11.06 -2.12
N ILE A 126 -5.43 11.35 -2.94
CA ILE A 126 -5.41 11.15 -4.39
C ILE A 126 -4.19 10.27 -4.71
N PRO A 127 -4.32 8.93 -4.57
CA PRO A 127 -3.22 8.02 -4.81
C PRO A 127 -2.90 7.90 -6.30
N THR A 128 -1.63 8.06 -6.67
CA THR A 128 -1.16 8.05 -8.06
C THR A 128 -0.32 6.84 -8.43
N THR A 129 -0.03 5.93 -7.50
CA THR A 129 0.61 4.64 -7.77
C THR A 129 -0.39 3.50 -7.55
N LEU A 130 -0.23 2.38 -8.26
CA LEU A 130 -1.12 1.23 -8.08
C LEU A 130 -1.09 0.72 -6.64
N LEU A 131 0.10 0.62 -6.04
CA LEU A 131 0.27 0.23 -4.64
C LEU A 131 -0.55 1.13 -3.70
N ALA A 132 -0.52 2.44 -3.91
CA ALA A 132 -1.29 3.36 -3.09
C ALA A 132 -2.80 3.24 -3.35
N GLN A 133 -3.21 3.01 -4.60
CA GLN A 133 -4.61 2.86 -4.97
C GLN A 133 -5.27 1.61 -4.34
N VAL A 134 -4.53 0.50 -4.28
CA VAL A 134 -5.08 -0.77 -3.78
C VAL A 134 -4.79 -1.03 -2.30
N ASP A 135 -3.80 -0.34 -1.71
CA ASP A 135 -3.35 -0.64 -0.36
C ASP A 135 -3.20 0.60 0.52
N SER A 136 -2.15 1.41 0.39
CA SER A 136 -1.77 2.40 1.41
C SER A 136 -2.79 3.52 1.64
N SER A 137 -3.63 3.85 0.65
CA SER A 137 -4.69 4.87 0.79
C SER A 137 -5.90 4.42 1.61
N VAL A 138 -6.01 3.13 1.96
CA VAL A 138 -7.16 2.57 2.66
C VAL A 138 -6.78 2.15 4.08
N GLY A 139 -7.57 2.55 5.07
CA GLY A 139 -7.44 2.10 6.46
C GLY A 139 -6.62 2.99 7.37
N GLY A 140 -6.29 4.22 6.95
CA GLY A 140 -5.86 5.33 7.79
C GLY A 140 -4.51 5.16 8.50
N LYS A 141 -3.66 4.20 8.11
CA LYS A 141 -2.29 4.15 8.60
C LYS A 141 -1.51 5.30 7.99
N THR A 142 -1.01 6.20 8.83
CA THR A 142 -0.16 7.32 8.44
C THR A 142 1.08 7.32 9.30
N ALA A 143 2.25 7.55 8.71
CA ALA A 143 3.50 7.45 9.44
C ALA A 143 4.66 8.15 8.74
N VAL A 144 5.73 8.34 9.52
CA VAL A 144 7.07 8.65 9.04
C VAL A 144 8.07 7.62 9.57
N ASN A 145 9.20 7.53 8.89
CA ASN A 145 10.31 6.66 9.27
C ASN A 145 11.19 7.34 10.32
N HIS A 146 11.89 6.51 11.07
CA HIS A 146 12.96 6.90 12.00
C HIS A 146 14.22 6.10 11.63
N GLU A 147 15.39 6.59 11.99
CA GLU A 147 16.67 5.88 11.77
C GLU A 147 16.67 4.45 12.34
N LEU A 148 15.94 4.24 13.42
CA LEU A 148 15.83 2.95 14.12
C LEU A 148 14.65 2.07 13.65
N GLY A 149 13.84 2.53 12.70
CA GLY A 149 12.74 1.71 12.22
C GLY A 149 11.77 2.39 11.25
N LYS A 150 11.26 1.61 10.30
CA LYS A 150 10.28 2.05 9.29
C LYS A 150 8.89 2.19 9.94
N ASN A 151 8.19 3.30 9.61
CA ASN A 151 6.80 3.55 10.05
C ASN A 151 6.59 3.50 11.58
N MET A 152 7.60 3.94 12.36
CA MET A 152 7.53 3.86 13.84
C MET A 152 6.76 5.01 14.47
N ILE A 153 6.62 6.13 13.78
CA ILE A 153 6.01 7.35 14.30
C ILE A 153 4.83 7.69 13.39
N GLY A 154 3.61 7.71 13.93
CA GLY A 154 2.43 7.95 13.11
C GLY A 154 1.13 7.91 13.91
N ALA A 155 0.02 7.93 13.17
CA ALA A 155 -1.33 7.89 13.71
C ALA A 155 -2.26 7.08 12.80
N PHE A 156 -3.30 6.49 13.37
CA PHE A 156 -4.47 6.04 12.61
C PHE A 156 -5.36 7.27 12.35
N TYR A 157 -5.36 7.76 11.11
CA TYR A 157 -6.13 8.93 10.71
C TYR A 157 -6.82 8.71 9.37
N GLN A 158 -8.15 8.65 9.38
CA GLN A 158 -8.93 8.32 8.21
C GLN A 158 -9.15 9.56 7.31
N PRO A 159 -9.05 9.40 5.98
CA PRO A 159 -9.40 10.48 5.06
C PRO A 159 -10.91 10.72 5.02
N SER A 160 -11.33 11.90 4.61
CA SER A 160 -12.74 12.21 4.32
C SER A 160 -13.21 11.62 2.98
N THR A 161 -12.29 11.38 2.06
CA THR A 161 -12.50 10.67 0.80
C THR A 161 -11.17 10.22 0.20
N VAL A 162 -11.23 9.20 -0.64
CA VAL A 162 -10.12 8.78 -1.52
C VAL A 162 -10.60 8.88 -2.96
N ILE A 163 -9.81 9.52 -3.82
CA ILE A 163 -10.13 9.71 -5.24
C ILE A 163 -9.08 8.97 -6.07
N ILE A 164 -9.47 7.86 -6.65
CA ILE A 164 -8.61 6.98 -7.46
C ILE A 164 -8.93 7.22 -8.94
N ASP A 165 -8.09 8.02 -9.57
CA ASP A 165 -8.13 8.21 -11.02
C ASP A 165 -7.19 7.20 -11.68
N THR A 166 -7.76 6.18 -12.34
CA THR A 166 -6.98 5.09 -12.93
C THR A 166 -6.09 5.54 -14.09
N LEU A 167 -6.36 6.71 -14.69
CA LEU A 167 -5.51 7.29 -15.72
C LEU A 167 -4.14 7.73 -15.19
N THR A 168 -3.99 7.93 -13.87
CA THR A 168 -2.69 8.25 -13.27
C THR A 168 -1.66 7.14 -13.46
N LEU A 169 -2.11 5.90 -13.64
CA LEU A 169 -1.23 4.74 -13.88
C LEU A 169 -0.55 4.79 -15.25
N ASN A 170 -1.06 5.56 -16.22
CA ASN A 170 -0.44 5.70 -17.54
C ASN A 170 0.91 6.42 -17.50
N THR A 171 1.18 7.21 -16.46
CA THR A 171 2.47 7.90 -16.26
C THR A 171 3.38 7.19 -15.26
N LEU A 172 2.88 6.11 -14.65
CA LEU A 172 3.64 5.33 -13.68
C LEU A 172 4.62 4.39 -14.40
N PRO A 173 5.90 4.32 -13.98
CA PRO A 173 6.84 3.35 -14.53
C PRO A 173 6.31 1.91 -14.41
N LYS A 174 6.53 1.08 -15.42
CA LYS A 174 6.05 -0.32 -15.44
C LYS A 174 6.48 -1.13 -14.22
N ARG A 175 7.70 -0.93 -13.74
CA ARG A 175 8.22 -1.59 -12.53
C ARG A 175 7.37 -1.28 -11.30
N GLU A 176 6.91 -0.03 -11.17
CA GLU A 176 6.03 0.40 -10.08
C GLU A 176 4.60 -0.16 -10.23
N VAL A 177 4.09 -0.30 -11.45
CA VAL A 177 2.82 -0.98 -11.72
C VAL A 177 2.93 -2.44 -11.29
N ASN A 178 3.97 -3.14 -11.74
CA ASN A 178 4.21 -4.54 -11.37
C ASN A 178 4.32 -4.71 -9.85
N ALA A 179 5.07 -3.84 -9.18
CA ALA A 179 5.18 -3.85 -7.72
C ALA A 179 3.80 -3.71 -7.04
N GLY A 180 2.91 -2.87 -7.57
CA GLY A 180 1.53 -2.76 -7.07
C GLY A 180 0.71 -4.04 -7.27
N LEU A 181 0.97 -4.81 -8.35
CA LEU A 181 0.29 -6.08 -8.61
C LEU A 181 0.63 -7.16 -7.57
N ALA A 182 1.76 -7.08 -6.87
CA ALA A 182 2.07 -7.98 -5.77
C ALA A 182 1.02 -7.89 -4.66
N GLU A 183 0.61 -6.66 -4.29
CA GLU A 183 -0.43 -6.45 -3.29
C GLU A 183 -1.82 -6.88 -3.79
N VAL A 184 -2.10 -6.69 -5.08
CA VAL A 184 -3.32 -7.18 -5.72
C VAL A 184 -3.42 -8.70 -5.61
N ILE A 185 -2.37 -9.42 -6.01
CA ILE A 185 -2.31 -10.90 -5.97
C ILE A 185 -2.42 -11.39 -4.53
N LYS A 186 -1.80 -10.70 -3.58
CA LYS A 186 -1.91 -10.99 -2.17
C LYS A 186 -3.37 -11.04 -1.70
N TYR A 187 -4.22 -10.07 -2.07
CA TYR A 187 -5.63 -10.07 -1.66
C TYR A 187 -6.38 -11.33 -2.14
N GLY A 188 -6.18 -11.73 -3.38
CA GLY A 188 -6.74 -12.97 -3.91
C GLY A 188 -6.24 -14.19 -3.12
N ALA A 189 -4.94 -14.26 -2.89
CA ALA A 189 -4.32 -15.40 -2.20
C ALA A 189 -4.77 -15.56 -0.74
N ILE A 190 -5.03 -14.46 -0.01
CA ILE A 190 -5.35 -14.53 1.43
C ILE A 190 -6.82 -14.57 1.78
N LEU A 191 -7.71 -13.94 0.98
CA LEU A 191 -9.09 -13.65 1.40
C LEU A 191 -10.16 -13.91 0.34
N ASP A 192 -9.79 -14.13 -0.94
CA ASP A 192 -10.76 -14.20 -2.03
C ASP A 192 -10.29 -15.11 -3.18
N TYR A 193 -10.64 -16.38 -3.10
CA TYR A 193 -10.27 -17.36 -4.12
C TYR A 193 -10.86 -17.05 -5.50
N ALA A 194 -12.11 -16.58 -5.55
CA ALA A 194 -12.73 -16.22 -6.84
C ALA A 194 -12.00 -15.04 -7.50
N PHE A 195 -11.51 -14.08 -6.69
CA PHE A 195 -10.67 -13.01 -7.19
C PHE A 195 -9.29 -13.51 -7.63
N PHE A 196 -8.71 -14.51 -6.95
CA PHE A 196 -7.48 -15.16 -7.39
C PHE A 196 -7.63 -15.80 -8.78
N GLU A 197 -8.71 -16.57 -9.01
CA GLU A 197 -9.01 -17.16 -10.34
C GLU A 197 -9.25 -16.08 -11.40
N TRP A 198 -9.92 -14.99 -11.04
CA TRP A 198 -10.11 -13.85 -11.94
C TRP A 198 -8.76 -13.23 -12.33
N LEU A 199 -7.82 -13.09 -11.37
CA LEU A 199 -6.48 -12.57 -11.65
C LEU A 199 -5.69 -13.49 -12.59
N GLU A 200 -5.77 -14.81 -12.44
CA GLU A 200 -5.15 -15.76 -13.38
C GLU A 200 -5.63 -15.55 -14.83
N ALA A 201 -6.89 -15.19 -15.00
CA ALA A 201 -7.47 -14.94 -16.32
C ALA A 201 -7.11 -13.55 -16.89
N HIS A 202 -6.92 -12.52 -16.05
CA HIS A 202 -6.85 -11.12 -16.49
C HIS A 202 -5.53 -10.41 -16.17
N ILE A 203 -4.52 -11.10 -15.61
CA ILE A 203 -3.27 -10.47 -15.20
C ILE A 203 -2.55 -9.75 -16.35
N ASP A 204 -2.59 -10.30 -17.56
CA ASP A 204 -1.95 -9.69 -18.73
C ASP A 204 -2.65 -8.37 -19.14
N GLU A 205 -3.97 -8.27 -18.92
CA GLU A 205 -4.72 -7.02 -19.11
C GLU A 205 -4.33 -5.96 -18.07
N LEU A 206 -4.10 -6.37 -16.83
CA LEU A 206 -3.66 -5.47 -15.75
C LEU A 206 -2.24 -4.95 -16.02
N VAL A 207 -1.32 -5.80 -16.45
CA VAL A 207 0.04 -5.42 -16.86
C VAL A 207 0.00 -4.46 -18.07
N ALA A 208 -0.96 -4.65 -18.98
CA ALA A 208 -1.20 -3.77 -20.13
C ALA A 208 -1.98 -2.49 -19.79
N LEU A 209 -2.35 -2.27 -18.54
CA LEU A 209 -3.13 -1.11 -18.06
C LEU A 209 -4.51 -0.99 -18.70
N ASN A 210 -5.18 -2.11 -18.98
CA ASN A 210 -6.56 -2.10 -19.45
C ASN A 210 -7.46 -1.44 -18.40
N GLN A 211 -8.11 -0.34 -18.76
CA GLN A 211 -8.84 0.50 -17.81
C GLN A 211 -10.04 -0.22 -17.18
N HIS A 212 -10.75 -1.06 -17.94
CA HIS A 212 -11.90 -1.81 -17.40
C HIS A 212 -11.43 -2.80 -16.32
N SER A 213 -10.40 -3.59 -16.62
CA SER A 213 -9.82 -4.57 -15.71
C SER A 213 -9.17 -3.93 -14.50
N LEU A 214 -8.50 -2.77 -14.68
CA LEU A 214 -7.95 -1.98 -13.58
C LEU A 214 -9.03 -1.48 -12.62
N GLN A 215 -10.12 -0.89 -13.12
CA GLN A 215 -11.19 -0.40 -12.26
C GLN A 215 -11.83 -1.53 -11.46
N HIS A 216 -12.09 -2.69 -12.09
CA HIS A 216 -12.61 -3.87 -11.41
C HIS A 216 -11.64 -4.36 -10.32
N CYS A 217 -10.38 -4.52 -10.67
CA CYS A 217 -9.33 -4.99 -9.79
C CYS A 217 -9.14 -4.07 -8.56
N ILE A 218 -9.00 -2.76 -8.79
CA ILE A 218 -8.82 -1.77 -7.74
C ILE A 218 -10.04 -1.72 -6.81
N ALA A 219 -11.25 -1.74 -7.39
CA ALA A 219 -12.48 -1.75 -6.59
C ALA A 219 -12.57 -3.00 -5.70
N ARG A 220 -12.18 -4.18 -6.23
CA ARG A 220 -12.18 -5.42 -5.44
C ARG A 220 -11.16 -5.39 -4.31
N CYS A 221 -9.93 -4.93 -4.58
CA CYS A 221 -8.91 -4.76 -3.54
C CYS A 221 -9.36 -3.78 -2.45
N CYS A 222 -9.88 -2.62 -2.85
CA CYS A 222 -10.41 -1.62 -1.91
C CYS A 222 -11.56 -2.20 -1.06
N GLN A 223 -12.47 -2.98 -1.66
CA GLN A 223 -13.57 -3.61 -0.92
C GLN A 223 -13.05 -4.64 0.10
N ILE A 224 -12.16 -5.54 -0.30
CA ILE A 224 -11.57 -6.54 0.61
C ILE A 224 -10.88 -5.83 1.78
N LYS A 225 -10.08 -4.81 1.49
CA LYS A 225 -9.39 -4.06 2.55
C LYS A 225 -10.34 -3.27 3.43
N ALA A 226 -11.37 -2.63 2.85
CA ALA A 226 -12.40 -1.92 3.61
C ALA A 226 -13.12 -2.84 4.60
N ASP A 227 -13.46 -4.05 4.17
CA ASP A 227 -14.13 -5.06 5.02
C ASP A 227 -13.23 -5.51 6.18
N VAL A 228 -11.92 -5.68 5.94
CA VAL A 228 -10.94 -6.01 6.99
C VAL A 228 -10.77 -4.84 7.97
N VAL A 229 -10.63 -3.62 7.46
CA VAL A 229 -10.47 -2.39 8.27
C VAL A 229 -11.71 -2.13 9.11
N ALA A 230 -12.91 -2.36 8.57
CA ALA A 230 -14.17 -2.20 9.32
C ALA A 230 -14.25 -3.14 10.53
N ARG A 231 -13.68 -4.34 10.44
CA ARG A 231 -13.60 -5.31 11.55
C ARG A 231 -12.45 -5.07 12.51
N ASP A 232 -11.33 -4.57 12.00
CA ASP A 232 -10.09 -4.40 12.78
C ASP A 232 -9.31 -3.16 12.31
N GLU A 233 -9.78 -1.98 12.73
CA GLU A 233 -9.18 -0.71 12.32
C GLU A 233 -7.71 -0.56 12.76
N THR A 234 -7.38 -1.03 13.96
CA THR A 234 -6.07 -0.79 14.61
C THR A 234 -5.11 -1.97 14.57
N GLU A 235 -5.39 -3.00 13.74
CA GLU A 235 -4.51 -4.16 13.51
C GLU A 235 -4.19 -4.97 14.78
N LYS A 236 -5.23 -5.34 15.50
CA LYS A 236 -5.12 -6.20 16.69
C LYS A 236 -5.53 -7.65 16.44
N GLY A 237 -6.11 -7.94 15.27
CA GLY A 237 -6.65 -9.24 14.90
C GLY A 237 -6.48 -9.57 13.41
N ASP A 238 -7.59 -9.72 12.68
CA ASP A 238 -7.66 -10.19 11.29
C ASP A 238 -6.86 -9.33 10.29
N ARG A 239 -6.67 -8.05 10.58
CA ARG A 239 -5.87 -7.16 9.71
C ARG A 239 -4.41 -7.62 9.58
N ALA A 240 -3.91 -8.44 10.52
CA ALA A 240 -2.59 -9.04 10.42
C ALA A 240 -2.43 -9.95 9.19
N LEU A 241 -3.52 -10.53 8.67
CA LEU A 241 -3.50 -11.38 7.46
C LEU A 241 -3.01 -10.62 6.23
N LEU A 242 -3.23 -9.30 6.17
CA LEU A 242 -2.73 -8.45 5.09
C LEU A 242 -1.20 -8.40 4.99
N ASN A 243 -0.49 -9.00 5.94
CA ASN A 243 0.97 -9.07 5.96
C ASN A 243 1.54 -10.39 5.38
N LEU A 244 0.79 -11.12 4.54
CA LEU A 244 1.36 -12.26 3.82
C LEU A 244 2.62 -11.80 3.05
N GLY A 245 3.71 -12.55 3.14
CA GLY A 245 4.98 -12.23 2.50
C GLY A 245 5.80 -11.12 3.16
N HIS A 246 5.21 -10.27 4.00
CA HIS A 246 5.88 -9.08 4.52
C HIS A 246 7.03 -9.38 5.48
N THR A 247 6.99 -10.45 6.28
CA THR A 247 8.09 -10.77 7.20
C THR A 247 9.36 -11.12 6.43
N PHE A 248 9.23 -11.89 5.36
CA PHE A 248 10.33 -12.20 4.44
C PHE A 248 10.70 -10.97 3.59
N GLY A 249 9.72 -10.26 3.05
CA GLY A 249 9.92 -9.06 2.23
C GLY A 249 10.65 -7.94 2.97
N HIS A 250 10.29 -7.66 4.23
CA HIS A 250 11.01 -6.68 5.05
C HIS A 250 12.46 -7.11 5.34
N ALA A 251 12.72 -8.41 5.48
CA ALA A 251 14.09 -8.91 5.60
C ALA A 251 14.90 -8.58 4.33
N ILE A 252 14.31 -8.79 3.13
CA ILE A 252 14.91 -8.43 1.85
C ILE A 252 15.16 -6.92 1.76
N GLU A 253 14.14 -6.07 2.02
CA GLU A 253 14.28 -4.62 1.98
C GLU A 253 15.38 -4.11 2.93
N THR A 254 15.46 -4.69 4.12
CA THR A 254 16.45 -4.29 5.14
C THR A 254 17.86 -4.71 4.76
N HIS A 255 18.03 -5.92 4.24
CA HIS A 255 19.33 -6.45 3.83
C HIS A 255 19.91 -5.69 2.63
N LEU A 256 19.11 -5.48 1.59
CA LEU A 256 19.53 -4.79 0.38
C LEU A 256 19.68 -3.27 0.55
N GLY A 257 19.10 -2.70 1.59
CA GLY A 257 18.89 -1.25 1.73
C GLY A 257 17.70 -0.76 0.90
N TYR A 258 16.96 0.18 1.45
CA TYR A 258 15.73 0.70 0.84
C TYR A 258 15.96 1.30 -0.54
N GLY A 259 15.10 0.93 -1.50
CA GLY A 259 15.10 1.46 -2.87
C GLY A 259 15.81 0.58 -3.91
N ASN A 260 16.56 -0.46 -3.52
CA ASN A 260 17.14 -1.42 -4.45
C ASN A 260 16.07 -2.34 -5.04
N TRP A 261 15.28 -2.97 -4.18
CA TRP A 261 14.03 -3.62 -4.55
C TRP A 261 12.86 -2.74 -4.13
N LEU A 262 11.82 -2.71 -4.96
CA LEU A 262 10.55 -2.09 -4.58
C LEU A 262 9.84 -2.96 -3.55
N HIS A 263 9.01 -2.34 -2.72
CA HIS A 263 8.26 -3.04 -1.68
C HIS A 263 7.48 -4.25 -2.23
N GLY A 264 6.74 -4.07 -3.32
CA GLY A 264 5.97 -5.15 -3.93
C GLY A 264 6.84 -6.28 -4.52
N GLU A 265 8.05 -5.98 -4.99
CA GLU A 265 9.00 -7.02 -5.43
C GLU A 265 9.44 -7.89 -4.25
N ALA A 266 9.80 -7.26 -3.13
CA ALA A 266 10.17 -7.96 -1.91
C ALA A 266 9.00 -8.76 -1.31
N VAL A 267 7.80 -8.22 -1.33
CA VAL A 267 6.57 -8.90 -0.89
C VAL A 267 6.24 -10.09 -1.79
N ALA A 268 6.44 -9.98 -3.11
CA ALA A 268 6.19 -11.09 -4.04
C ALA A 268 7.11 -12.30 -3.74
N ALA A 269 8.43 -12.08 -3.65
CA ALA A 269 9.36 -13.13 -3.25
C ALA A 269 9.04 -13.69 -1.87
N GLY A 270 8.71 -12.82 -0.91
CA GLY A 270 8.28 -13.24 0.42
C GLY A 270 6.98 -14.03 0.45
N THR A 271 6.05 -13.75 -0.47
CA THR A 271 4.80 -14.50 -0.64
C THR A 271 5.09 -15.92 -1.15
N MET A 272 6.05 -16.07 -2.06
CA MET A 272 6.50 -17.40 -2.50
C MET A 272 7.12 -18.20 -1.34
N MET A 273 7.97 -17.59 -0.53
CA MET A 273 8.54 -18.26 0.66
C MET A 273 7.46 -18.70 1.63
N ALA A 274 6.44 -17.86 1.86
CA ALA A 274 5.31 -18.22 2.70
C ALA A 274 4.46 -19.35 2.09
N ALA A 275 4.27 -19.38 0.78
CA ALA A 275 3.53 -20.44 0.09
C ALA A 275 4.27 -21.78 0.12
N VAL A 276 5.60 -21.78 -0.13
CA VAL A 276 6.46 -22.96 -0.03
C VAL A 276 6.47 -23.51 1.41
N LEU A 277 6.51 -22.62 2.41
CA LEU A 277 6.40 -23.03 3.81
C LEU A 277 5.02 -23.63 4.12
N SER A 278 3.94 -23.08 3.57
CA SER A 278 2.59 -23.63 3.71
C SER A 278 2.45 -25.01 3.07
N GLU A 279 3.12 -25.25 1.93
CA GLU A 279 3.20 -26.58 1.30
C GLU A 279 3.94 -27.59 2.18
N GLN A 280 5.09 -27.21 2.75
CA GLN A 280 5.85 -28.08 3.67
C GLN A 280 5.07 -28.47 4.93
N LEU A 281 4.17 -27.58 5.38
CA LEU A 281 3.27 -27.85 6.51
C LEU A 281 2.03 -28.69 6.12
N GLY A 282 1.84 -28.96 4.82
CA GLY A 282 0.71 -29.73 4.30
C GLY A 282 -0.58 -28.93 4.11
N ASP A 283 -0.52 -27.61 4.20
CA ASP A 283 -1.67 -26.72 4.04
C ASP A 283 -1.95 -26.41 2.55
N LEU A 284 -0.91 -26.29 1.71
CA LEU A 284 -1.03 -26.10 0.26
C LEU A 284 -0.58 -27.36 -0.50
N SER A 285 -1.16 -27.56 -1.69
CA SER A 285 -0.64 -28.50 -2.66
C SER A 285 0.51 -27.89 -3.48
N PHE A 286 1.35 -28.73 -4.07
CA PHE A 286 2.36 -28.31 -5.04
C PHE A 286 1.72 -27.52 -6.22
N GLU A 287 0.54 -27.94 -6.66
CA GLU A 287 -0.19 -27.28 -7.73
C GLU A 287 -0.62 -25.85 -7.34
N ASP A 288 -1.05 -25.63 -6.11
CA ASP A 288 -1.41 -24.29 -5.62
C ASP A 288 -0.21 -23.34 -5.58
N VAL A 289 0.94 -23.84 -5.13
CA VAL A 289 2.21 -23.10 -5.13
C VAL A 289 2.61 -22.73 -6.55
N ALA A 290 2.57 -23.70 -7.48
CA ALA A 290 2.90 -23.47 -8.88
C ALA A 290 1.94 -22.47 -9.57
N ARG A 291 0.65 -22.46 -9.23
CA ARG A 291 -0.33 -21.48 -9.72
C ARG A 291 0.02 -20.08 -9.23
N LEU A 292 0.35 -19.91 -7.95
CA LEU A 292 0.73 -18.62 -7.37
C LEU A 292 2.02 -18.11 -8.00
N GLU A 293 3.04 -18.96 -8.14
CA GLU A 293 4.30 -18.64 -8.79
C GLU A 293 4.08 -18.15 -10.23
N LYS A 294 3.32 -18.91 -11.03
CA LYS A 294 2.98 -18.55 -12.41
C LYS A 294 2.26 -17.21 -12.47
N LEU A 295 1.35 -16.91 -11.55
CA LEU A 295 0.62 -15.65 -11.52
C LEU A 295 1.56 -14.47 -11.21
N LEU A 296 2.46 -14.62 -10.23
CA LEU A 296 3.48 -13.61 -9.90
C LEU A 296 4.45 -13.38 -11.06
N ALA A 297 4.95 -14.45 -11.69
CA ALA A 297 5.85 -14.37 -12.85
C ALA A 297 5.18 -13.64 -14.04
N ARG A 298 3.90 -13.92 -14.34
CA ARG A 298 3.13 -13.21 -15.38
C ARG A 298 2.93 -11.73 -15.05
N ALA A 299 2.92 -11.36 -13.78
CA ALA A 299 2.89 -9.96 -13.34
C ALA A 299 4.29 -9.30 -13.40
N ASN A 300 5.31 -9.97 -13.94
CA ASN A 300 6.72 -9.57 -13.97
C ASN A 300 7.28 -9.28 -12.58
N LEU A 301 6.92 -10.09 -11.60
CA LEU A 301 7.39 -10.01 -10.23
C LEU A 301 8.41 -11.11 -9.95
N PRO A 302 9.40 -10.87 -9.08
CA PRO A 302 10.34 -11.91 -8.66
C PRO A 302 9.61 -12.96 -7.83
N THR A 303 9.93 -14.23 -8.09
CA THR A 303 9.41 -15.40 -7.36
C THR A 303 10.48 -16.04 -6.47
N VAL A 304 11.72 -15.54 -6.57
CA VAL A 304 12.88 -16.04 -5.84
C VAL A 304 13.56 -14.92 -5.05
N SER A 305 14.42 -15.33 -4.12
CA SER A 305 15.28 -14.42 -3.32
C SER A 305 16.25 -13.63 -4.20
N PRO A 306 16.68 -12.43 -3.75
CA PRO A 306 17.81 -11.76 -4.41
C PRO A 306 19.08 -12.63 -4.36
N ASP A 307 19.83 -12.67 -5.47
CA ASP A 307 21.08 -13.46 -5.62
C ASP A 307 22.14 -13.18 -4.53
N THR A 308 22.10 -11.98 -3.97
CA THR A 308 23.06 -11.51 -2.95
C THR A 308 22.67 -11.89 -1.53
N MET A 309 21.50 -12.55 -1.31
CA MET A 309 20.98 -12.85 0.01
C MET A 309 20.88 -14.37 0.22
N GLN A 310 21.59 -14.87 1.22
CA GLN A 310 21.60 -16.30 1.57
C GLN A 310 20.49 -16.60 2.61
N PRO A 311 20.02 -17.86 2.73
CA PRO A 311 18.98 -18.24 3.69
C PRO A 311 19.25 -17.80 5.13
N ASP A 312 20.50 -17.89 5.58
CA ASP A 312 20.91 -17.51 6.95
C ASP A 312 20.83 -15.99 7.21
N ASP A 313 20.81 -15.16 6.15
CA ASP A 313 20.69 -13.70 6.30
C ASP A 313 19.27 -13.27 6.72
N TYR A 314 18.26 -14.11 6.49
CA TYR A 314 16.86 -13.75 6.76
C TYR A 314 16.52 -13.71 8.25
N LEU A 315 16.89 -14.75 9.01
CA LEU A 315 16.48 -14.89 10.41
C LEU A 315 16.87 -13.71 11.30
N PRO A 316 18.09 -13.14 11.20
CA PRO A 316 18.47 -11.96 11.99
C PRO A 316 17.56 -10.74 11.73
N HIS A 317 17.12 -10.54 10.48
CA HIS A 317 16.21 -9.45 10.13
C HIS A 317 14.78 -9.74 10.58
N MET A 318 14.30 -10.98 10.35
CA MET A 318 12.95 -11.41 10.76
C MET A 318 12.76 -11.34 12.27
N MET A 319 13.78 -11.68 13.07
CA MET A 319 13.74 -11.63 14.54
C MET A 319 13.73 -10.19 15.11
N ARG A 320 14.13 -9.19 14.31
CA ARG A 320 14.05 -7.76 14.69
C ARG A 320 12.72 -7.13 14.28
N ASP A 321 11.89 -7.80 13.50
CA ASP A 321 10.57 -7.27 13.10
C ASP A 321 9.66 -7.13 14.33
N LYS A 322 8.83 -6.09 14.34
CA LYS A 322 7.80 -5.80 15.35
C LYS A 322 6.82 -6.96 15.60
N LYS A 323 6.77 -7.92 14.69
CA LYS A 323 5.88 -9.09 14.73
C LYS A 323 6.38 -10.21 15.64
N VAL A 324 7.60 -10.09 16.18
CA VAL A 324 8.13 -11.04 17.18
C VAL A 324 7.51 -10.75 18.54
N LEU A 325 6.66 -11.65 19.02
CA LEU A 325 6.09 -11.62 20.37
C LEU A 325 6.78 -12.68 21.24
N ALA A 326 7.39 -12.26 22.34
CA ALA A 326 8.08 -13.14 23.28
C ALA A 326 9.14 -14.07 22.62
N GLY A 327 9.87 -13.56 21.61
CA GLY A 327 10.91 -14.31 20.92
C GLY A 327 10.41 -15.35 19.88
N LYS A 328 9.10 -15.40 19.59
CA LYS A 328 8.49 -16.30 18.61
C LYS A 328 8.13 -15.58 17.33
N LEU A 329 8.52 -16.14 16.18
CA LEU A 329 8.12 -15.65 14.87
C LEU A 329 6.60 -15.82 14.69
N ARG A 330 5.96 -14.76 14.22
CA ARG A 330 4.57 -14.80 13.75
C ARG A 330 4.60 -14.60 12.23
N LEU A 331 4.17 -15.62 11.50
CA LEU A 331 4.11 -15.62 10.05
C LEU A 331 2.66 -15.67 9.60
N VAL A 332 2.35 -14.97 8.53
CA VAL A 332 1.09 -15.18 7.81
C VAL A 332 1.36 -16.25 6.77
N LEU A 333 0.60 -17.33 6.83
CA LEU A 333 0.70 -18.48 5.94
C LEU A 333 -0.66 -18.76 5.29
N LEU A 334 -0.65 -19.53 4.20
CA LEU A 334 -1.85 -19.92 3.47
C LEU A 334 -2.35 -21.29 3.96
N LYS A 335 -3.64 -21.41 4.25
CA LYS A 335 -4.34 -22.69 4.46
C LYS A 335 -4.83 -23.30 3.15
N ALA A 336 -5.16 -22.44 2.23
CA ALA A 336 -5.56 -22.71 0.86
C ALA A 336 -5.42 -21.39 0.09
N LEU A 337 -5.41 -21.42 -1.24
CA LEU A 337 -5.58 -20.21 -2.02
C LEU A 337 -6.92 -19.54 -1.66
N GLY A 338 -6.89 -18.25 -1.36
CA GLY A 338 -8.04 -17.51 -0.84
C GLY A 338 -8.26 -17.61 0.68
N GLN A 339 -7.40 -18.31 1.41
CA GLN A 339 -7.51 -18.43 2.86
C GLN A 339 -6.16 -18.41 3.56
N ALA A 340 -5.94 -17.42 4.42
CA ALA A 340 -4.72 -17.31 5.22
C ALA A 340 -4.98 -17.42 6.72
N HIS A 341 -3.93 -17.66 7.48
CA HIS A 341 -3.94 -17.65 8.94
C HIS A 341 -2.62 -17.12 9.51
N VAL A 342 -2.62 -16.79 10.78
CA VAL A 342 -1.40 -16.41 11.49
C VAL A 342 -0.83 -17.65 12.17
N ALA A 343 0.34 -18.11 11.72
CA ALA A 343 1.11 -19.17 12.35
C ALA A 343 2.02 -18.58 13.43
N THR A 344 2.03 -19.19 14.59
CA THR A 344 2.92 -18.86 15.70
C THR A 344 3.79 -20.05 16.02
N ASP A 345 5.07 -19.82 16.30
CA ASP A 345 5.99 -20.90 16.72
C ASP A 345 6.35 -21.90 15.60
N THR A 346 6.46 -21.41 14.35
CA THR A 346 6.91 -22.24 13.22
C THR A 346 8.38 -22.64 13.42
N ASP A 347 8.70 -23.91 13.16
CA ASP A 347 10.06 -24.44 13.27
C ASP A 347 11.01 -23.65 12.32
N LYS A 348 12.11 -23.14 12.88
CA LYS A 348 13.09 -22.36 12.15
C LYS A 348 13.76 -23.16 11.02
N SER A 349 13.89 -24.47 11.16
CA SER A 349 14.45 -25.32 10.10
C SER A 349 13.54 -25.39 8.88
N LEU A 350 12.21 -25.42 9.08
CA LEU A 350 11.24 -25.38 7.99
C LEU A 350 11.24 -24.00 7.30
N VAL A 351 11.36 -22.93 8.09
CA VAL A 351 11.47 -21.56 7.55
C VAL A 351 12.72 -21.43 6.67
N LEU A 352 13.87 -21.87 7.16
CA LEU A 352 15.13 -21.83 6.38
C LEU A 352 15.05 -22.69 5.12
N ASN A 353 14.49 -23.88 5.20
CA ASN A 353 14.32 -24.75 4.03
C ASN A 353 13.37 -24.13 2.99
N ALA A 354 12.28 -23.47 3.42
CA ALA A 354 11.40 -22.75 2.49
C ALA A 354 12.13 -21.59 1.79
N ILE A 355 12.96 -20.85 2.51
CA ILE A 355 13.79 -19.79 1.93
C ILE A 355 14.79 -20.38 0.94
N GLU A 356 15.50 -21.48 1.31
CA GLU A 356 16.48 -22.14 0.44
C GLU A 356 15.86 -22.61 -0.88
N ARG A 357 14.66 -23.19 -0.86
CA ARG A 357 13.92 -23.57 -2.08
C ARG A 357 13.57 -22.38 -2.96
N CYS A 358 13.43 -21.18 -2.40
CA CYS A 358 13.19 -19.94 -3.12
C CYS A 358 14.50 -19.17 -3.45
N THR A 359 15.68 -19.70 -3.12
CA THR A 359 17.00 -19.13 -3.53
C THR A 359 17.63 -19.88 -4.69
N GLN A 360 17.16 -21.09 -4.99
CA GLN A 360 17.65 -21.88 -6.11
C GLN A 360 17.06 -21.34 -7.41
N HIS A 361 17.91 -20.83 -8.29
CA HIS A 361 17.57 -20.51 -9.67
C HIS A 361 17.73 -21.79 -10.50
N ASP A 362 16.63 -22.35 -10.99
CA ASP A 362 16.66 -23.42 -11.99
C ASP A 362 17.10 -22.89 -13.37
#